data_f97d8d3997a4f63b9fcd7f8f752233ce
#
_entry.id   f97d8d3997a4f63b9fcd7f8f752233ce
#
_cell.length_a   1.000
_cell.length_b   1.000
_cell.length_c   1.000
_cell.angle_alpha   90.00
_cell.angle_beta   90.00
_cell.angle_gamma   90.00
#
_symmetry.space_group_name_H-M   'P 1'
#
loop_
_entity.id
_entity.type
_entity.pdbx_description
1 polymer ?
#
loop_
_entity_poly.entity_id
_entity_poly.type
_entity_poly.pdbx_seq_one_letter_code
_entity_poly.pdbx_strand_id
1 'polypeptide(L)'
;MTRDFVGYGADPPHAGWPGNARIAVNFVINFEEGSELSYPAGDGVSETGLTEMIGSDLGVRGRDLGAESMFEYGARVGFWRLHRIFTRFRLPVTIFGCARAFEANPPAATAIAASDWDICSHGHRWTNHPGLAESEERRQIAAAVDLIRKTTGKSPVGWYCRYAPSENTRRLLVEHGGFLYDSDTYNDELPYWVRIGDKPHLVVPYSLTTNDSKFGRGVFGSGEDFFAFLRDSFDLLYDEGAERPRMMSVGLHMRLTGHPGRAKALITFIEHILAHSHVWVCRREDIARHWIARFPPPG
;
A
#
# COMPACT_ATOMS: atom_id res chain seq x y z
N MET A 1 -5.83 -11.29 19.68
CA MET A 1 -7.04 -11.60 18.85
C MET A 1 -7.02 -13.08 18.50
N THR A 2 -8.16 -13.76 18.54
CA THR A 2 -8.29 -15.11 18.01
C THR A 2 -8.23 -15.06 16.48
N ARG A 3 -7.61 -16.07 15.85
CA ARG A 3 -7.58 -16.19 14.39
C ARG A 3 -8.97 -16.59 13.90
N ASP A 4 -9.41 -15.98 12.81
CA ASP A 4 -10.64 -16.35 12.11
C ASP A 4 -10.26 -17.09 10.81
N PHE A 5 -10.74 -18.33 10.68
CA PHE A 5 -10.56 -19.18 9.50
C PHE A 5 -11.85 -19.36 8.70
N VAL A 6 -12.92 -18.70 9.08
CA VAL A 6 -14.24 -18.80 8.44
C VAL A 6 -14.49 -17.61 7.53
N GLY A 7 -14.21 -16.38 7.97
CA GLY A 7 -14.44 -15.15 7.21
C GLY A 7 -15.89 -15.08 6.68
N TYR A 8 -16.04 -14.72 5.41
CA TYR A 8 -17.34 -14.73 4.74
C TYR A 8 -17.78 -16.12 4.25
N GLY A 9 -16.89 -17.13 4.26
CA GLY A 9 -17.19 -18.49 3.81
C GLY A 9 -17.62 -18.58 2.34
N ALA A 10 -18.57 -19.46 2.05
CA ALA A 10 -19.05 -19.70 0.69
C ALA A 10 -19.93 -18.57 0.12
N ASP A 11 -20.54 -17.76 0.98
CA ASP A 11 -21.49 -16.72 0.60
C ASP A 11 -21.02 -15.32 1.01
N PRO A 12 -19.94 -14.78 0.40
CA PRO A 12 -19.51 -13.42 0.66
C PRO A 12 -20.57 -12.40 0.26
N PRO A 13 -20.67 -11.26 0.95
CA PRO A 13 -21.63 -10.24 0.60
C PRO A 13 -21.38 -9.68 -0.80
N HIS A 14 -22.47 -9.37 -1.52
CA HIS A 14 -22.36 -8.69 -2.80
C HIS A 14 -21.95 -7.23 -2.54
N ALA A 15 -20.72 -6.89 -2.86
CA ALA A 15 -20.11 -5.59 -2.55
C ALA A 15 -20.91 -4.40 -3.12
N GLY A 16 -21.55 -4.57 -4.27
CA GLY A 16 -22.36 -3.53 -4.91
C GLY A 16 -21.57 -2.28 -5.25
N TRP A 17 -20.37 -2.46 -5.80
CA TRP A 17 -19.47 -1.38 -6.16
C TRP A 17 -20.14 -0.33 -7.06
N PRO A 18 -19.71 0.93 -7.04
CA PRO A 18 -20.24 1.99 -7.89
C PRO A 18 -20.24 1.59 -9.37
N GLY A 19 -21.27 2.01 -10.12
CA GLY A 19 -21.43 1.69 -11.54
C GLY A 19 -21.68 0.21 -11.85
N ASN A 20 -22.15 -0.56 -10.85
CA ASN A 20 -22.31 -2.02 -10.96
C ASN A 20 -20.99 -2.71 -11.35
N ALA A 21 -19.88 -2.22 -10.83
CA ALA A 21 -18.57 -2.79 -11.13
C ALA A 21 -18.46 -4.22 -10.57
N ARG A 22 -17.86 -5.10 -11.36
CA ARG A 22 -17.54 -6.48 -11.01
C ARG A 22 -16.30 -6.56 -10.12
N ILE A 23 -15.42 -5.58 -10.26
CA ILE A 23 -14.18 -5.51 -9.52
C ILE A 23 -13.83 -4.06 -9.16
N ALA A 24 -13.38 -3.86 -7.91
CA ALA A 24 -12.72 -2.63 -7.48
C ALA A 24 -11.21 -2.81 -7.56
N VAL A 25 -10.54 -2.07 -8.43
CA VAL A 25 -9.08 -2.12 -8.59
C VAL A 25 -8.47 -0.90 -7.91
N ASN A 26 -7.56 -1.11 -6.96
CA ASN A 26 -6.83 -0.03 -6.34
C ASN A 26 -5.32 -0.16 -6.56
N PHE A 27 -4.71 0.91 -7.04
CA PHE A 27 -3.27 1.01 -7.17
C PHE A 27 -2.69 1.67 -5.92
N VAL A 28 -1.66 1.04 -5.38
CA VAL A 28 -0.94 1.53 -4.19
C VAL A 28 0.49 1.82 -4.57
N ILE A 29 0.94 3.06 -4.37
CA ILE A 29 2.36 3.41 -4.46
C ILE A 29 2.91 3.46 -3.04
N ASN A 30 3.87 2.58 -2.75
CA ASN A 30 4.63 2.61 -1.51
C ASN A 30 5.66 3.73 -1.62
N PHE A 31 5.45 4.79 -0.84
CA PHE A 31 6.29 5.98 -0.80
C PHE A 31 7.17 5.95 0.45
N GLU A 32 8.32 5.28 0.34
CA GLU A 32 9.15 4.84 1.45
C GLU A 32 10.54 5.46 1.44
N GLU A 33 11.05 5.83 0.28
CA GLU A 33 12.43 6.24 0.04
C GLU A 33 12.78 7.52 0.79
N GLY A 34 13.85 7.45 1.59
CA GLY A 34 14.26 8.48 2.55
C GLY A 34 13.74 8.27 3.96
N SER A 35 12.97 7.17 4.20
CA SER A 35 12.47 6.79 5.52
C SER A 35 12.99 5.44 6.00
N GLU A 36 13.74 4.74 5.16
CA GLU A 36 14.42 3.48 5.48
C GLU A 36 15.50 3.65 6.55
N LEU A 37 15.99 2.52 7.07
CA LEU A 37 17.17 2.53 7.96
C LEU A 37 18.41 2.96 7.16
N SER A 38 19.15 3.93 7.69
CA SER A 38 20.36 4.43 7.04
C SER A 38 21.38 5.00 8.01
N TYR A 39 22.65 4.94 7.64
CA TYR A 39 23.73 5.56 8.40
C TYR A 39 23.55 7.08 8.62
N PRO A 40 23.15 7.87 7.61
CA PRO A 40 22.85 9.28 7.81
C PRO A 40 21.73 9.56 8.82
N ALA A 41 20.81 8.62 9.02
CA ALA A 41 19.76 8.74 10.02
C ALA A 41 20.19 8.27 11.43
N GLY A 42 21.44 7.78 11.57
CA GLY A 42 21.98 7.30 12.85
C GLY A 42 21.66 5.85 13.19
N ASP A 43 21.14 5.06 12.24
CA ASP A 43 20.69 3.68 12.50
C ASP A 43 21.84 2.66 12.56
N GLY A 44 23.05 3.02 12.13
CA GLY A 44 24.22 2.13 12.14
C GLY A 44 24.15 0.97 11.12
N VAL A 45 23.15 0.98 10.24
CA VAL A 45 22.95 0.03 9.13
C VAL A 45 22.39 0.76 7.92
N SER A 46 22.58 0.20 6.71
CA SER A 46 21.84 0.58 5.51
C SER A 46 20.77 -0.48 5.21
N GLU A 47 19.55 -0.06 4.91
CA GLU A 47 18.47 -0.95 4.47
C GLU A 47 18.78 -1.52 3.09
N THR A 48 18.61 -2.82 2.92
CA THR A 48 18.80 -3.52 1.63
C THR A 48 17.51 -4.18 1.13
N GLY A 49 16.45 -4.13 1.93
CA GLY A 49 15.17 -4.77 1.62
C GLY A 49 14.52 -4.19 0.37
N LEU A 50 14.07 -5.08 -0.52
CA LEU A 50 13.42 -4.72 -1.79
C LEU A 50 14.30 -3.81 -2.67
N THR A 51 15.59 -4.13 -2.75
CA THR A 51 16.55 -3.58 -3.72
C THR A 51 16.93 -4.66 -4.73
N GLU A 52 17.75 -4.31 -5.73
CA GLU A 52 18.28 -5.29 -6.69
C GLU A 52 19.47 -6.11 -6.13
N MET A 53 19.83 -5.89 -4.86
CA MET A 53 20.98 -6.53 -4.18
C MET A 53 20.65 -7.91 -3.59
N ILE A 54 19.67 -8.62 -4.15
CA ILE A 54 19.27 -9.95 -3.68
C ILE A 54 20.43 -10.93 -3.78
N GLY A 55 20.73 -11.60 -2.67
CA GLY A 55 21.77 -12.66 -2.65
C GLY A 55 23.18 -12.13 -2.80
N SER A 56 23.39 -10.85 -2.68
CA SER A 56 24.75 -10.33 -2.53
C SER A 56 25.25 -10.66 -1.13
N ASP A 57 25.91 -11.79 -0.99
CA ASP A 57 26.69 -12.17 0.21
C ASP A 57 27.89 -11.25 0.46
N LEU A 58 27.97 -10.18 -0.28
CA LEU A 58 29.00 -9.14 -0.12
C LEU A 58 28.86 -8.38 1.19
N GLY A 59 28.40 -9.02 2.24
CA GLY A 59 28.26 -8.45 3.58
C GLY A 59 28.97 -7.10 3.73
N VAL A 60 28.34 -6.02 3.21
CA VAL A 60 28.93 -4.70 3.25
C VAL A 60 29.03 -4.33 4.72
N ARG A 61 30.28 -4.32 5.23
CA ARG A 61 30.53 -3.82 6.56
C ARG A 61 30.46 -2.30 6.51
N GLY A 62 29.47 -1.73 7.18
CA GLY A 62 29.27 -0.30 7.22
C GLY A 62 28.18 0.18 6.25
N ARG A 63 28.36 1.36 5.68
CA ARG A 63 27.39 2.01 4.81
C ARG A 63 27.36 1.35 3.43
N ASP A 64 26.16 0.90 3.00
CA ASP A 64 25.95 0.35 1.65
C ASP A 64 25.48 1.45 0.69
N LEU A 65 26.43 2.06 -0.01
CA LEU A 65 26.16 3.10 -0.99
C LEU A 65 25.40 2.58 -2.22
N GLY A 66 25.53 1.29 -2.56
CA GLY A 66 24.80 0.66 -3.63
C GLY A 66 23.29 0.60 -3.31
N ALA A 67 22.93 0.05 -2.15
CA ALA A 67 21.55 0.00 -1.68
C ALA A 67 20.94 1.40 -1.53
N GLU A 68 21.67 2.33 -0.89
CA GLU A 68 21.21 3.71 -0.73
C GLU A 68 20.92 4.38 -2.08
N SER A 69 21.76 4.15 -3.11
CA SER A 69 21.54 4.70 -4.45
C SER A 69 20.29 4.14 -5.14
N MET A 70 19.87 2.91 -4.80
CA MET A 70 18.62 2.32 -5.32
C MET A 70 17.39 2.97 -4.68
N PHE A 71 17.43 3.29 -3.39
CA PHE A 71 16.39 4.11 -2.75
C PHE A 71 16.36 5.51 -3.38
N GLU A 72 17.50 6.15 -3.59
CA GLU A 72 17.57 7.43 -4.30
C GLU A 72 16.97 7.36 -5.71
N TYR A 73 17.22 6.29 -6.48
CA TYR A 73 16.60 6.11 -7.79
C TYR A 73 15.07 6.10 -7.69
N GLY A 74 14.51 5.41 -6.71
CA GLY A 74 13.07 5.38 -6.46
C GLY A 74 12.52 6.80 -6.26
N ALA A 75 13.15 7.60 -5.39
CA ALA A 75 12.74 8.97 -5.11
C ALA A 75 12.96 9.93 -6.29
N ARG A 76 14.12 9.84 -6.97
CA ARG A 76 14.54 10.79 -8.00
C ARG A 76 13.94 10.54 -9.37
N VAL A 77 13.69 9.27 -9.72
CA VAL A 77 13.25 8.85 -11.07
C VAL A 77 11.97 8.04 -11.01
N GLY A 78 11.91 7.05 -10.12
CA GLY A 78 10.81 6.08 -10.04
C GLY A 78 9.48 6.74 -9.73
N PHE A 79 9.42 7.58 -8.70
CA PHE A 79 8.22 8.35 -8.35
C PHE A 79 7.68 9.13 -9.55
N TRP A 80 8.52 9.91 -10.20
CA TRP A 80 8.09 10.78 -11.30
C TRP A 80 7.63 10.01 -12.53
N ARG A 81 8.18 8.80 -12.75
CA ARG A 81 7.69 7.91 -13.82
C ARG A 81 6.30 7.39 -13.49
N LEU A 82 6.08 6.88 -12.28
CA LEU A 82 4.76 6.41 -11.85
C LEU A 82 3.74 7.57 -11.83
N HIS A 83 4.12 8.72 -11.29
CA HIS A 83 3.27 9.92 -11.29
C HIS A 83 2.80 10.27 -12.71
N ARG A 84 3.71 10.32 -13.69
CA ARG A 84 3.33 10.60 -15.09
C ARG A 84 2.42 9.53 -15.69
N ILE A 85 2.63 8.26 -15.35
CA ILE A 85 1.77 7.17 -15.84
C ILE A 85 0.35 7.37 -15.33
N PHE A 86 0.15 7.47 -14.02
CA PHE A 86 -1.18 7.62 -13.44
C PHE A 86 -1.88 8.92 -13.84
N THR A 87 -1.14 10.03 -13.94
CA THR A 87 -1.67 11.30 -14.46
C THR A 87 -2.11 11.18 -15.92
N ARG A 88 -1.31 10.52 -16.77
CA ARG A 88 -1.65 10.29 -18.20
C ARG A 88 -2.96 9.52 -18.35
N PHE A 89 -3.15 8.48 -17.55
CA PHE A 89 -4.37 7.67 -17.57
C PHE A 89 -5.51 8.25 -16.72
N ARG A 90 -5.27 9.35 -15.98
CA ARG A 90 -6.22 9.97 -15.05
C ARG A 90 -6.78 8.98 -14.02
N LEU A 91 -5.92 8.13 -13.49
CA LEU A 91 -6.30 7.12 -12.51
C LEU A 91 -5.99 7.58 -11.09
N PRO A 92 -6.91 7.31 -10.16
CA PRO A 92 -6.68 7.53 -8.74
C PRO A 92 -5.65 6.53 -8.19
N VAL A 93 -4.94 6.94 -7.15
CA VAL A 93 -3.91 6.12 -6.47
C VAL A 93 -4.03 6.34 -4.97
N THR A 94 -3.75 5.31 -4.20
CA THR A 94 -3.48 5.42 -2.77
C THR A 94 -1.98 5.44 -2.54
N ILE A 95 -1.48 6.42 -1.82
CA ILE A 95 -0.08 6.48 -1.38
C ILE A 95 0.03 5.80 -0.02
N PHE A 96 0.75 4.67 0.05
CA PHE A 96 1.24 4.14 1.32
C PHE A 96 2.50 4.90 1.67
N GLY A 97 2.33 5.97 2.46
CA GLY A 97 3.38 6.94 2.69
C GLY A 97 3.99 6.88 4.08
N CYS A 98 5.30 6.64 4.15
CA CYS A 98 6.06 6.87 5.36
C CYS A 98 6.25 8.37 5.58
N ALA A 99 5.97 8.85 6.79
CA ALA A 99 5.96 10.28 7.06
C ALA A 99 7.30 10.97 6.76
N ARG A 100 8.42 10.34 7.10
CA ARG A 100 9.76 10.86 6.82
C ARG A 100 10.09 10.91 5.33
N ALA A 101 9.50 10.06 4.50
CA ALA A 101 9.70 10.10 3.05
C ALA A 101 9.13 11.39 2.43
N PHE A 102 7.98 11.88 2.91
CA PHE A 102 7.43 13.18 2.48
C PHE A 102 8.32 14.35 2.87
N GLU A 103 8.92 14.29 4.07
CA GLU A 103 9.87 15.32 4.52
C GLU A 103 11.17 15.27 3.71
N ALA A 104 11.65 14.09 3.34
CA ALA A 104 12.86 13.89 2.55
C ALA A 104 12.70 14.33 1.08
N ASN A 105 11.47 14.30 0.53
CA ASN A 105 11.18 14.65 -0.86
C ASN A 105 10.01 15.67 -0.98
N PRO A 106 10.22 16.94 -0.59
CA PRO A 106 9.18 17.96 -0.64
C PRO A 106 8.53 18.17 -2.01
N PRO A 107 9.27 18.10 -3.16
CA PRO A 107 8.64 18.22 -4.48
C PRO A 107 7.63 17.10 -4.75
N ALA A 108 7.92 15.85 -4.37
CA ALA A 108 6.98 14.74 -4.51
C ALA A 108 5.79 14.89 -3.56
N ALA A 109 6.03 15.31 -2.31
CA ALA A 109 4.96 15.62 -1.36
C ALA A 109 3.99 16.67 -1.90
N THR A 110 4.52 17.74 -2.53
CA THR A 110 3.71 18.79 -3.18
C THR A 110 2.88 18.21 -4.34
N ALA A 111 3.46 17.35 -5.19
CA ALA A 111 2.76 16.74 -6.31
C ALA A 111 1.62 15.82 -5.81
N ILE A 112 1.85 15.04 -4.75
CA ILE A 112 0.84 14.20 -4.11
C ILE A 112 -0.26 15.06 -3.46
N ALA A 113 0.12 16.15 -2.80
CA ALA A 113 -0.84 17.09 -2.20
C ALA A 113 -1.78 17.72 -3.23
N ALA A 114 -1.25 18.05 -4.41
CA ALA A 114 -1.99 18.68 -5.51
C ALA A 114 -2.86 17.68 -6.30
N SER A 115 -2.68 16.37 -6.12
CA SER A 115 -3.47 15.33 -6.77
C SER A 115 -4.75 15.01 -5.98
N ASP A 116 -5.65 14.23 -6.59
CA ASP A 116 -6.82 13.62 -5.93
C ASP A 116 -6.47 12.29 -5.22
N TRP A 117 -5.19 11.94 -5.15
CA TRP A 117 -4.69 10.74 -4.50
C TRP A 117 -4.89 10.81 -2.99
N ASP A 118 -5.27 9.70 -2.38
CA ASP A 118 -5.36 9.61 -0.93
C ASP A 118 -4.04 9.15 -0.30
N ILE A 119 -3.90 9.39 0.99
CA ILE A 119 -2.74 8.96 1.77
C ILE A 119 -3.21 7.99 2.86
N CYS A 120 -2.71 6.78 2.79
CA CYS A 120 -2.70 5.81 3.88
C CYS A 120 -1.33 5.87 4.56
N SER A 121 -1.29 6.14 5.85
CA SER A 121 -0.02 6.21 6.57
C SER A 121 0.68 4.86 6.57
N HIS A 122 1.95 4.85 6.18
CA HIS A 122 2.83 3.67 6.23
C HIS A 122 3.83 3.77 7.41
N GLY A 123 3.40 4.43 8.48
CA GLY A 123 4.20 4.68 9.68
C GLY A 123 5.04 5.96 9.61
N HIS A 124 5.75 6.23 10.69
CA HIS A 124 6.64 7.38 10.77
C HIS A 124 7.90 7.18 9.91
N ARG A 125 8.46 5.97 9.98
CA ARG A 125 9.59 5.48 9.16
C ARG A 125 9.26 4.10 8.60
N TRP A 126 10.01 3.66 7.60
CA TRP A 126 9.89 2.31 7.06
C TRP A 126 10.60 1.29 7.96
N THR A 127 10.04 1.06 9.13
CA THR A 127 10.57 0.17 10.17
C THR A 127 9.51 -0.83 10.65
N ASN A 128 9.96 -1.93 11.26
CA ASN A 128 9.06 -2.95 11.79
C ASN A 128 8.38 -2.48 13.08
N HIS A 129 7.11 -2.79 13.24
CA HIS A 129 6.32 -2.53 14.45
C HIS A 129 6.41 -3.65 15.51
N PRO A 130 6.44 -4.96 15.12
CA PRO A 130 6.59 -6.04 16.10
C PRO A 130 7.81 -5.84 16.99
N GLY A 131 7.59 -5.95 18.29
CA GLY A 131 8.65 -5.76 19.30
C GLY A 131 8.84 -4.33 19.79
N LEU A 132 8.15 -3.34 19.23
CA LEU A 132 8.14 -1.98 19.78
C LEU A 132 7.45 -1.96 21.14
N ALA A 133 7.97 -1.15 22.07
CA ALA A 133 7.22 -0.80 23.26
C ALA A 133 5.96 -0.03 22.90
N GLU A 134 4.83 -0.31 23.57
CA GLU A 134 3.54 0.33 23.26
C GLU A 134 3.61 1.86 23.26
N SER A 135 4.31 2.44 24.24
CA SER A 135 4.46 3.90 24.32
C SER A 135 5.23 4.48 23.13
N GLU A 136 6.21 3.76 22.62
CA GLU A 136 6.97 4.15 21.44
C GLU A 136 6.11 4.04 20.17
N GLU A 137 5.38 2.94 19.99
CA GLU A 137 4.49 2.78 18.86
C GLU A 137 3.39 3.85 18.83
N ARG A 138 2.79 4.15 19.98
CA ARG A 138 1.82 5.25 20.14
C ARG A 138 2.41 6.59 19.71
N ARG A 139 3.64 6.89 20.15
CA ARG A 139 4.34 8.11 19.76
C ARG A 139 4.61 8.17 18.26
N GLN A 140 5.03 7.05 17.66
CA GLN A 140 5.29 6.97 16.22
C GLN A 140 4.01 7.14 15.38
N ILE A 141 2.88 6.60 15.81
CA ILE A 141 1.59 6.79 15.15
C ILE A 141 1.23 8.29 15.12
N ALA A 142 1.28 8.96 16.26
CA ALA A 142 0.97 10.39 16.34
C ALA A 142 1.94 11.22 15.49
N ALA A 143 3.24 10.95 15.60
CA ALA A 143 4.27 11.64 14.81
C ALA A 143 4.10 11.44 13.30
N ALA A 144 3.65 10.26 12.87
CA ALA A 144 3.38 9.98 11.46
C ALA A 144 2.22 10.85 10.94
N VAL A 145 1.11 10.90 11.67
CA VAL A 145 -0.06 11.69 11.28
C VAL A 145 0.29 13.18 11.22
N ASP A 146 0.97 13.69 12.23
CA ASP A 146 1.34 15.11 12.30
C ASP A 146 2.31 15.50 11.17
N LEU A 147 3.31 14.68 10.88
CA LEU A 147 4.29 14.97 9.84
C LEU A 147 3.68 14.88 8.44
N ILE A 148 2.83 13.87 8.16
CA ILE A 148 2.10 13.77 6.89
C ILE A 148 1.23 15.02 6.69
N ARG A 149 0.46 15.42 7.71
CA ARG A 149 -0.37 16.62 7.63
C ARG A 149 0.46 17.88 7.41
N LYS A 150 1.58 18.01 8.10
CA LYS A 150 2.50 19.16 7.96
C LYS A 150 3.08 19.26 6.55
N THR A 151 3.46 18.13 5.94
CA THR A 151 4.18 18.11 4.66
C THR A 151 3.25 18.13 3.44
N THR A 152 2.03 17.60 3.57
CA THR A 152 1.10 17.44 2.45
C THR A 152 -0.20 18.26 2.59
N GLY A 153 -0.51 18.76 3.78
CA GLY A 153 -1.81 19.36 4.09
C GLY A 153 -2.96 18.35 4.20
N LYS A 154 -2.72 17.06 3.94
CA LYS A 154 -3.72 15.98 4.00
C LYS A 154 -3.54 15.16 5.28
N SER A 155 -4.63 14.77 5.94
CA SER A 155 -4.59 13.81 7.04
C SER A 155 -4.79 12.40 6.49
N PRO A 156 -3.94 11.43 6.88
CA PRO A 156 -4.15 10.04 6.45
C PRO A 156 -5.39 9.47 7.15
N VAL A 157 -6.24 8.79 6.39
CA VAL A 157 -7.45 8.13 6.92
C VAL A 157 -7.32 6.60 6.96
N GLY A 158 -6.23 6.06 6.44
CA GLY A 158 -5.86 4.66 6.49
C GLY A 158 -4.49 4.45 7.12
N TRP A 159 -4.23 3.22 7.54
CA TRP A 159 -2.96 2.79 8.12
C TRP A 159 -2.50 1.46 7.53
N TYR A 160 -1.19 1.32 7.33
CA TYR A 160 -0.54 0.07 6.94
C TYR A 160 0.87 0.01 7.53
N CYS A 161 1.24 -1.09 8.18
CA CYS A 161 2.57 -1.33 8.71
C CYS A 161 3.52 -1.95 7.67
N ARG A 162 4.81 -1.75 7.85
CA ARG A 162 5.80 -2.53 7.12
C ARG A 162 5.67 -4.01 7.48
N TYR A 163 5.23 -4.85 6.54
CA TYR A 163 5.03 -6.30 6.62
C TYR A 163 4.01 -6.76 7.67
N ALA A 164 4.08 -6.29 8.90
CA ALA A 164 3.23 -6.75 9.98
C ALA A 164 3.00 -5.68 11.04
N PRO A 165 1.77 -5.58 11.56
CA PRO A 165 1.47 -4.80 12.75
C PRO A 165 2.03 -5.48 14.01
N SER A 166 2.18 -4.74 15.08
CA SER A 166 2.32 -5.30 16.43
C SER A 166 0.96 -5.79 16.95
N GLU A 167 0.95 -6.49 18.07
CA GLU A 167 -0.30 -6.86 18.75
C GLU A 167 -1.10 -5.63 19.24
N ASN A 168 -0.44 -4.50 19.41
CA ASN A 168 -1.03 -3.26 19.89
C ASN A 168 -1.53 -2.34 18.77
N THR A 169 -0.95 -2.41 17.56
CA THR A 169 -1.15 -1.44 16.47
C THR A 169 -2.62 -1.06 16.29
N ARG A 170 -3.49 -2.04 16.03
CA ARG A 170 -4.90 -1.76 15.73
C ARG A 170 -5.64 -1.09 16.89
N ARG A 171 -5.34 -1.48 18.12
CA ARG A 171 -5.89 -0.83 19.32
C ARG A 171 -5.41 0.63 19.41
N LEU A 172 -4.13 0.85 19.19
CA LEU A 172 -3.55 2.20 19.21
C LEU A 172 -4.12 3.12 18.13
N LEU A 173 -4.43 2.58 16.94
CA LEU A 173 -5.10 3.34 15.88
C LEU A 173 -6.52 3.75 16.28
N VAL A 174 -7.29 2.83 16.89
CA VAL A 174 -8.64 3.10 17.38
C VAL A 174 -8.63 4.12 18.53
N GLU A 175 -7.64 4.06 19.41
CA GLU A 175 -7.45 5.02 20.50
C GLU A 175 -7.01 6.41 19.99
N HIS A 176 -6.12 6.45 19.00
CA HIS A 176 -5.68 7.70 18.36
C HIS A 176 -6.86 8.40 17.67
N GLY A 177 -7.70 7.63 17.00
CA GLY A 177 -8.82 8.14 16.21
C GLY A 177 -8.41 8.71 14.86
N GLY A 178 -9.40 9.08 14.05
CA GLY A 178 -9.19 9.69 12.72
C GLY A 178 -8.95 8.68 11.59
N PHE A 179 -8.67 7.41 11.89
CA PHE A 179 -8.54 6.38 10.89
C PHE A 179 -9.88 5.72 10.57
N LEU A 180 -10.21 5.64 9.29
CA LEU A 180 -11.39 4.91 8.79
C LEU A 180 -11.11 3.40 8.73
N TYR A 181 -9.86 3.01 8.42
CA TYR A 181 -9.48 1.63 8.22
C TYR A 181 -7.98 1.39 8.50
N ASP A 182 -7.63 0.13 8.71
CA ASP A 182 -6.27 -0.36 8.50
C ASP A 182 -6.23 -1.38 7.34
N SER A 183 -5.02 -1.60 6.80
CA SER A 183 -4.74 -2.56 5.74
C SER A 183 -3.79 -3.67 6.17
N ASP A 184 -3.64 -3.88 7.48
CA ASP A 184 -2.66 -4.78 8.10
C ASP A 184 -3.11 -6.24 8.11
N THR A 185 -3.75 -6.69 7.03
CA THR A 185 -4.12 -8.08 6.82
C THR A 185 -4.06 -8.46 5.33
N TYR A 186 -3.92 -9.77 5.07
CA TYR A 186 -3.78 -10.36 3.74
C TYR A 186 -4.75 -11.54 3.55
N ASN A 187 -5.87 -11.53 4.28
CA ASN A 187 -6.69 -12.71 4.52
C ASN A 187 -8.08 -12.68 3.85
N ASP A 188 -8.38 -11.63 3.09
CA ASP A 188 -9.65 -11.51 2.39
C ASP A 188 -9.54 -10.63 1.12
N GLU A 189 -10.51 -10.73 0.23
CA GLU A 189 -10.68 -9.92 -0.98
C GLU A 189 -11.83 -8.92 -0.88
N LEU A 190 -12.38 -8.76 0.32
CA LEU A 190 -13.38 -7.76 0.69
C LEU A 190 -13.06 -7.13 2.04
N PRO A 191 -13.47 -5.88 2.28
CA PRO A 191 -13.37 -5.29 3.60
C PRO A 191 -14.25 -6.02 4.62
N TYR A 192 -13.85 -5.97 5.88
CA TYR A 192 -14.66 -6.55 6.97
C TYR A 192 -14.46 -5.78 8.28
N TRP A 193 -15.43 -5.91 9.18
CA TRP A 193 -15.39 -5.30 10.49
C TRP A 193 -14.75 -6.22 11.54
N VAL A 194 -13.96 -5.61 12.41
CA VAL A 194 -13.45 -6.23 13.64
C VAL A 194 -13.88 -5.39 14.85
N ARG A 195 -13.94 -5.99 16.03
CA ARG A 195 -14.16 -5.27 17.29
C ARG A 195 -12.85 -5.11 18.05
N ILE A 196 -12.59 -3.89 18.49
CA ILE A 196 -11.45 -3.53 19.34
C ILE A 196 -12.01 -2.96 20.65
N GLY A 197 -12.08 -3.79 21.68
CA GLY A 197 -12.95 -3.49 22.81
C GLY A 197 -14.41 -3.36 22.37
N ASP A 198 -15.04 -2.25 22.70
CA ASP A 198 -16.42 -1.96 22.31
C ASP A 198 -16.55 -1.20 20.98
N LYS A 199 -15.43 -0.85 20.33
CA LYS A 199 -15.43 -0.06 19.10
C LYS A 199 -15.31 -0.94 17.88
N PRO A 200 -16.16 -0.75 16.86
CA PRO A 200 -15.95 -1.35 15.54
C PRO A 200 -14.80 -0.66 14.83
N HIS A 201 -14.02 -1.42 14.06
CA HIS A 201 -12.95 -0.92 13.24
C HIS A 201 -12.97 -1.64 11.89
N LEU A 202 -12.84 -0.89 10.78
CA LEU A 202 -12.84 -1.45 9.44
C LEU A 202 -11.46 -1.93 9.05
N VAL A 203 -11.38 -3.13 8.50
CA VAL A 203 -10.20 -3.66 7.85
C VAL A 203 -10.46 -3.68 6.34
N VAL A 204 -9.56 -3.06 5.58
CA VAL A 204 -9.51 -3.17 4.11
C VAL A 204 -8.27 -3.98 3.77
N PRO A 205 -8.39 -5.29 3.54
CA PRO A 205 -7.24 -6.17 3.32
C PRO A 205 -6.35 -5.71 2.17
N TYR A 206 -5.07 -5.99 2.29
CA TYR A 206 -4.08 -5.76 1.23
C TYR A 206 -3.66 -7.09 0.60
N SER A 207 -2.91 -7.05 -0.49
CA SER A 207 -2.37 -8.25 -1.10
C SER A 207 -0.87 -8.10 -1.37
N LEU A 208 -0.10 -9.11 -0.98
CA LEU A 208 1.30 -9.26 -1.37
C LEU A 208 1.46 -10.14 -2.62
N THR A 209 0.38 -10.75 -3.12
CA THR A 209 0.45 -11.58 -4.33
C THR A 209 0.55 -10.74 -5.59
N THR A 210 -0.20 -9.64 -5.66
CA THR A 210 -0.22 -8.66 -6.75
C THR A 210 0.64 -7.44 -6.45
N ASN A 211 1.81 -7.68 -5.84
CA ASN A 211 2.75 -6.67 -5.38
C ASN A 211 4.11 -6.85 -6.06
N ASP A 212 4.70 -5.77 -6.55
CA ASP A 212 5.98 -5.77 -7.24
C ASP A 212 7.19 -6.11 -6.35
N SER A 213 6.99 -6.21 -5.03
CA SER A 213 8.01 -6.71 -4.10
C SER A 213 8.53 -8.10 -4.47
N LYS A 214 7.78 -8.83 -5.28
CA LYS A 214 8.18 -10.13 -5.85
C LYS A 214 9.39 -10.02 -6.78
N PHE A 215 9.63 -8.87 -7.43
CA PHE A 215 10.89 -8.61 -8.14
C PHE A 215 12.07 -8.63 -7.16
N GLY A 216 11.96 -7.85 -6.07
CA GLY A 216 12.96 -7.81 -5.02
C GLY A 216 13.14 -9.11 -4.24
N ARG A 217 12.36 -10.14 -4.52
CA ARG A 217 12.47 -11.50 -3.94
C ARG A 217 12.84 -12.55 -4.99
N GLY A 218 13.14 -12.14 -6.23
CA GLY A 218 13.50 -13.03 -7.31
C GLY A 218 12.37 -13.93 -7.84
N VAL A 219 11.10 -13.59 -7.56
CA VAL A 219 9.95 -14.36 -8.05
C VAL A 219 9.57 -13.94 -9.46
N PHE A 220 9.60 -12.64 -9.77
CA PHE A 220 9.43 -12.14 -11.13
C PHE A 220 10.79 -11.85 -11.75
N GLY A 221 11.08 -12.46 -12.89
CA GLY A 221 12.32 -12.24 -13.65
C GLY A 221 12.20 -11.15 -14.72
N SER A 222 10.98 -10.85 -15.16
CA SER A 222 10.72 -9.90 -16.23
C SER A 222 9.45 -9.07 -15.99
N GLY A 223 9.29 -7.98 -16.75
CA GLY A 223 8.03 -7.23 -16.77
C GLY A 223 6.86 -8.06 -17.30
N GLU A 224 7.12 -9.00 -18.20
CA GLU A 224 6.08 -9.89 -18.73
C GLU A 224 5.51 -10.80 -17.64
N ASP A 225 6.35 -11.38 -16.77
CA ASP A 225 5.88 -12.19 -15.65
C ASP A 225 4.94 -11.37 -14.74
N PHE A 226 5.32 -10.13 -14.48
CA PHE A 226 4.50 -9.23 -13.67
C PHE A 226 3.16 -8.92 -14.34
N PHE A 227 3.19 -8.56 -15.62
CA PHE A 227 1.96 -8.31 -16.39
C PHE A 227 1.07 -9.54 -16.43
N ALA A 228 1.62 -10.71 -16.79
CA ALA A 228 0.85 -11.95 -16.88
C ALA A 228 0.18 -12.30 -15.55
N PHE A 229 0.92 -12.18 -14.45
CA PHE A 229 0.37 -12.46 -13.12
C PHE A 229 -0.73 -11.47 -12.71
N LEU A 230 -0.57 -10.19 -12.99
CA LEU A 230 -1.60 -9.17 -12.72
C LEU A 230 -2.84 -9.38 -13.60
N ARG A 231 -2.65 -9.66 -14.89
CA ARG A 231 -3.73 -9.93 -15.84
C ARG A 231 -4.54 -11.14 -15.41
N ASP A 232 -3.90 -12.27 -15.18
CA ASP A 232 -4.60 -13.52 -14.83
C ASP A 232 -5.34 -13.42 -13.50
N SER A 233 -4.76 -12.67 -12.54
CA SER A 233 -5.44 -12.36 -11.27
C SER A 233 -6.66 -11.46 -11.48
N PHE A 234 -6.54 -10.45 -12.32
CA PHE A 234 -7.66 -9.55 -12.66
C PHE A 234 -8.75 -10.30 -13.40
N ASP A 235 -8.41 -11.06 -14.43
CA ASP A 235 -9.37 -11.76 -15.28
C ASP A 235 -10.22 -12.74 -14.46
N LEU A 236 -9.59 -13.52 -13.57
CA LEU A 236 -10.31 -14.42 -12.68
C LEU A 236 -11.25 -13.67 -11.73
N LEU A 237 -10.76 -12.64 -11.03
CA LEU A 237 -11.59 -11.86 -10.10
C LEU A 237 -12.71 -11.09 -10.83
N TYR A 238 -12.48 -10.66 -12.06
CA TYR A 238 -13.49 -10.01 -12.87
C TYR A 238 -14.61 -10.98 -13.30
N ASP A 239 -14.24 -12.23 -13.64
CA ASP A 239 -15.21 -13.28 -14.00
C ASP A 239 -16.05 -13.69 -12.78
N GLU A 240 -15.43 -13.96 -11.64
CA GLU A 240 -16.11 -14.23 -10.37
C GLU A 240 -16.99 -13.06 -9.93
N GLY A 241 -16.55 -11.84 -10.24
CA GLY A 241 -17.25 -10.60 -9.93
C GLY A 241 -18.58 -10.41 -10.65
N ALA A 242 -18.91 -11.24 -11.65
CA ALA A 242 -20.23 -11.26 -12.25
C ALA A 242 -21.32 -11.62 -11.22
N GLU A 243 -21.00 -12.47 -10.25
CA GLU A 243 -21.91 -12.90 -9.19
C GLU A 243 -21.52 -12.31 -7.83
N ARG A 244 -20.22 -12.25 -7.54
CA ARG A 244 -19.65 -11.86 -6.23
C ARG A 244 -18.51 -10.87 -6.41
N PRO A 245 -18.79 -9.57 -6.62
CA PRO A 245 -17.78 -8.56 -6.85
C PRO A 245 -16.70 -8.53 -5.76
N ARG A 246 -15.45 -8.46 -6.18
CA ARG A 246 -14.26 -8.47 -5.34
C ARG A 246 -13.49 -7.15 -5.43
N MET A 247 -12.39 -7.04 -4.69
CA MET A 247 -11.40 -5.99 -4.86
C MET A 247 -10.03 -6.59 -5.17
N MET A 248 -9.24 -5.86 -5.95
CA MET A 248 -7.85 -6.19 -6.27
C MET A 248 -6.96 -5.01 -5.90
N SER A 249 -5.89 -5.26 -5.15
CA SER A 249 -4.86 -4.26 -4.84
C SER A 249 -3.62 -4.53 -5.66
N VAL A 250 -3.06 -3.51 -6.31
CA VAL A 250 -1.79 -3.60 -7.04
C VAL A 250 -0.75 -2.76 -6.31
N GLY A 251 0.21 -3.43 -5.67
CA GLY A 251 1.26 -2.78 -4.88
C GLY A 251 2.49 -2.47 -5.72
N LEU A 252 2.92 -1.21 -5.68
CA LEU A 252 4.04 -0.69 -6.48
C LEU A 252 5.04 0.00 -5.58
N HIS A 253 6.34 -0.29 -5.75
CA HIS A 253 7.43 0.43 -5.10
C HIS A 253 8.17 1.29 -6.14
N MET A 254 8.49 2.52 -5.77
CA MET A 254 9.11 3.47 -6.69
C MET A 254 10.45 2.97 -7.20
N ARG A 255 11.24 2.30 -6.35
CA ARG A 255 12.53 1.70 -6.69
C ARG A 255 12.43 0.38 -7.47
N LEU A 256 11.24 -0.23 -7.58
CA LEU A 256 11.00 -1.46 -8.34
C LEU A 256 10.28 -1.17 -9.65
N THR A 257 8.97 -0.94 -9.62
CA THR A 257 8.18 -0.65 -10.84
C THR A 257 8.55 0.70 -11.46
N GLY A 258 9.21 1.58 -10.73
CA GLY A 258 9.79 2.79 -11.31
C GLY A 258 10.84 2.55 -12.40
N HIS A 259 11.40 1.35 -12.56
CA HIS A 259 12.29 1.00 -13.67
C HIS A 259 11.56 0.82 -15.00
N PRO A 260 12.16 1.20 -16.17
CA PRO A 260 11.47 1.29 -17.45
C PRO A 260 10.75 0.02 -17.90
N GLY A 261 11.39 -1.15 -17.80
CA GLY A 261 10.81 -2.41 -18.24
C GLY A 261 9.57 -2.80 -17.41
N ARG A 262 9.64 -2.63 -16.07
CA ARG A 262 8.54 -2.91 -15.15
C ARG A 262 7.43 -1.87 -15.27
N ALA A 263 7.77 -0.61 -15.48
CA ALA A 263 6.80 0.45 -15.75
C ALA A 263 6.04 0.23 -17.06
N LYS A 264 6.68 -0.36 -18.10
CA LYS A 264 5.99 -0.75 -19.33
C LYS A 264 4.95 -1.84 -19.07
N ALA A 265 5.27 -2.84 -18.24
CA ALA A 265 4.34 -3.88 -17.84
C ALA A 265 3.11 -3.30 -17.10
N LEU A 266 3.33 -2.35 -16.19
CA LEU A 266 2.24 -1.61 -15.53
C LEU A 266 1.35 -0.87 -16.53
N ILE A 267 1.93 -0.21 -17.52
CA ILE A 267 1.17 0.47 -18.59
C ILE A 267 0.29 -0.54 -19.33
N THR A 268 0.86 -1.67 -19.75
CA THR A 268 0.12 -2.73 -20.46
C THR A 268 -1.03 -3.28 -19.60
N PHE A 269 -0.81 -3.44 -18.28
CA PHE A 269 -1.87 -3.87 -17.37
C PHE A 269 -2.97 -2.80 -17.20
N ILE A 270 -2.61 -1.53 -17.08
CA ILE A 270 -3.60 -0.43 -17.04
C ILE A 270 -4.44 -0.43 -18.34
N GLU A 271 -3.81 -0.55 -19.50
CA GLU A 271 -4.51 -0.64 -20.78
C GLU A 271 -5.45 -1.84 -20.83
N HIS A 272 -5.03 -3.00 -20.29
CA HIS A 272 -5.86 -4.21 -20.19
C HIS A 272 -7.12 -3.98 -19.36
N ILE A 273 -6.99 -3.49 -18.13
CA ILE A 273 -8.16 -3.29 -17.26
C ILE A 273 -9.13 -2.22 -17.80
N LEU A 274 -8.61 -1.17 -18.45
CA LEU A 274 -9.42 -0.11 -19.02
C LEU A 274 -10.17 -0.55 -20.30
N ALA A 275 -9.80 -1.65 -20.92
CA ALA A 275 -10.55 -2.27 -22.02
C ALA A 275 -11.81 -3.01 -21.55
N HIS A 276 -11.95 -3.27 -20.25
CA HIS A 276 -13.11 -3.95 -19.66
C HIS A 276 -14.14 -2.94 -19.16
N SER A 277 -15.42 -3.24 -19.39
CA SER A 277 -16.54 -2.52 -18.74
C SER A 277 -16.68 -2.95 -17.28
N HIS A 278 -17.43 -2.21 -16.48
CA HIS A 278 -17.72 -2.58 -15.09
C HIS A 278 -16.47 -2.81 -14.20
N VAL A 279 -15.43 -2.03 -14.42
CA VAL A 279 -14.24 -1.93 -13.56
C VAL A 279 -14.27 -0.59 -12.83
N TRP A 280 -14.15 -0.62 -11.52
CA TRP A 280 -14.04 0.57 -10.70
C TRP A 280 -12.61 0.74 -10.23
N VAL A 281 -11.83 1.58 -10.91
CA VAL A 281 -10.52 1.98 -10.43
C VAL A 281 -10.71 3.08 -9.38
N CYS A 282 -10.21 2.87 -8.17
CA CYS A 282 -10.55 3.70 -7.02
C CYS A 282 -9.41 3.76 -6.00
N ARG A 283 -9.51 4.71 -5.06
CA ARG A 283 -8.63 4.79 -3.89
C ARG A 283 -9.09 3.81 -2.81
N ARG A 284 -8.21 3.48 -1.89
CA ARG A 284 -8.59 2.64 -0.74
C ARG A 284 -9.57 3.37 0.19
N GLU A 285 -9.43 4.68 0.31
CA GLU A 285 -10.42 5.51 1.01
C GLU A 285 -11.81 5.38 0.39
N ASP A 286 -11.93 5.31 -0.93
CA ASP A 286 -13.21 5.16 -1.62
C ASP A 286 -13.84 3.80 -1.31
N ILE A 287 -13.04 2.73 -1.29
CA ILE A 287 -13.47 1.39 -0.87
C ILE A 287 -13.98 1.42 0.58
N ALA A 288 -13.22 2.02 1.50
CA ALA A 288 -13.59 2.11 2.90
C ALA A 288 -14.90 2.88 3.09
N ARG A 289 -15.05 4.03 2.46
CA ARG A 289 -16.28 4.85 2.55
C ARG A 289 -17.48 4.14 1.95
N HIS A 290 -17.32 3.49 0.79
CA HIS A 290 -18.38 2.69 0.18
C HIS A 290 -18.82 1.56 1.13
N TRP A 291 -17.84 0.84 1.72
CA TRP A 291 -18.13 -0.27 2.62
C TRP A 291 -18.87 0.19 3.89
N ILE A 292 -18.42 1.27 4.52
CA ILE A 292 -19.06 1.87 5.69
C ILE A 292 -20.52 2.24 5.40
N ALA A 293 -20.77 2.84 4.23
CA ALA A 293 -22.12 3.26 3.86
C ALA A 293 -23.06 2.08 3.55
N ARG A 294 -22.53 1.02 2.92
CA ARG A 294 -23.33 -0.12 2.48
C ARG A 294 -23.47 -1.19 3.57
N PHE A 295 -22.46 -1.40 4.35
CA PHE A 295 -22.36 -2.38 5.42
C PHE A 295 -21.96 -1.67 6.71
N PRO A 296 -22.87 -0.96 7.37
CA PRO A 296 -22.57 -0.25 8.61
C PRO A 296 -22.02 -1.22 9.67
N PRO A 297 -21.20 -0.70 10.62
CA PRO A 297 -20.63 -1.55 11.65
C PRO A 297 -21.71 -2.31 12.41
N PRO A 298 -21.47 -3.58 12.78
CA PRO A 298 -22.39 -4.33 13.60
C PRO A 298 -22.56 -3.63 14.95
N GLY A 299 -23.80 -3.57 15.41
CA GLY A 299 -24.20 -2.96 16.68
C GLY A 299 -23.52 -3.59 17.90
#